data_9e9bfecdf8f2724bcf9a8a8217e392e0
#
_entry.id   9e9bfecdf8f2724bcf9a8a8217e392e0
#
_cell.length_a   1.000
_cell.length_b   1.000
_cell.length_c   1.000
_cell.angle_alpha   90.00
_cell.angle_beta   90.00
_cell.angle_gamma   90.00
#
_symmetry.space_group_name_H-M   'P 1'
#
loop_
_entity.id
_entity.type
_entity.pdbx_description
1 polymer ?
#
loop_
_entity_poly.entity_id
_entity_poly.type
_entity_poly.pdbx_seq_one_letter_code
_entity_poly.pdbx_strand_id
1 'polypeptide(L)'
;AYAASAAARMKYTYALQPNRGELTDRNGIVMAQTQPAVLVFVDPRMISRNGVDERVTMTREQQEKAAAAPKAVAKILATRLGGQPEDYRKAVTATDAKGKLSRYSVVRHHVDSYTFDLIKKDMKQGGWYGVFSSNDPIRTYPSGQVASNVVGFVNAEGKGAGGFEYSHNKQLAGVPGKESYEASTWGRIPLGSNTLVPAVDGTSYTLTLDAQLQLMAQQALGTAIKNAKAKSGEIVMMDVTNGEVLAMASMPTFDSNKPGKAKENQTRNRVIQDAYEPGSVQKVLTMAALTDQGIITPDSHIVVPRALSSGGGKITDAEPHGTEYLTARGVLVHSSNIGTALFARKLDKATMVSYLKAFGLGAPTRIGLPGEASGQIPKPTMPDYTRDQVAFGQGLSVTALQEAAAVAGIVNGGVYHSPTIIKSAVDGHGEPSEIPKTTTRRVISQRASEEVRDMMENVVSTAKGRPIPDYRMGAKTGTAQRIDPECHCYHGYISSFIAVAPIEKPRILTYVVINQPTNGHTGTAVAQPAARQLMSVALPRYGVQPSTDKARKEPLEYQP
;
A
#
# COMPACT_ATOMS: atom_id res chain seq x y z
N ALA A 1 -60.74 19.87 -14.04
CA ALA A 1 -60.40 18.62 -13.35
C ALA A 1 -59.02 18.10 -13.75
N TYR A 2 -58.62 18.24 -15.03
CA TYR A 2 -57.28 17.76 -15.50
C TYR A 2 -56.12 18.61 -14.98
N ALA A 3 -56.29 19.93 -14.85
CA ALA A 3 -55.23 20.82 -14.35
C ALA A 3 -54.96 20.62 -12.84
N ALA A 4 -55.98 20.27 -12.05
CA ALA A 4 -55.82 19.99 -10.63
C ALA A 4 -55.12 18.64 -10.35
N SER A 5 -55.22 17.66 -11.27
CA SER A 5 -54.52 16.39 -11.13
C SER A 5 -53.04 16.48 -11.52
N ALA A 6 -52.68 17.41 -12.40
CA ALA A 6 -51.27 17.62 -12.80
C ALA A 6 -50.45 18.31 -11.71
N ALA A 7 -51.10 19.19 -10.89
CA ALA A 7 -50.43 19.88 -9.79
C ALA A 7 -50.12 19.00 -8.58
N ALA A 8 -50.70 17.81 -8.50
CA ALA A 8 -50.49 16.85 -7.40
C ALA A 8 -49.36 15.86 -7.66
N ARG A 9 -48.72 15.90 -8.83
CA ARG A 9 -47.59 15.02 -9.17
C ARG A 9 -46.28 15.72 -8.82
N MET A 10 -45.51 15.07 -7.98
CA MET A 10 -44.19 15.57 -7.60
C MET A 10 -43.11 14.67 -8.22
N LYS A 11 -42.11 15.32 -8.81
CA LYS A 11 -40.96 14.62 -9.38
C LYS A 11 -39.88 14.46 -8.31
N TYR A 12 -39.52 13.23 -8.02
CA TYR A 12 -38.44 12.90 -7.11
C TYR A 12 -37.23 12.41 -7.90
N THR A 13 -36.05 12.91 -7.52
CA THR A 13 -34.78 12.50 -8.12
C THR A 13 -33.87 11.99 -7.04
N TYR A 14 -33.27 10.83 -7.26
CA TYR A 14 -32.27 10.30 -6.36
C TYR A 14 -31.06 9.76 -7.16
N ALA A 15 -29.89 9.75 -6.50
CA ALA A 15 -28.67 9.26 -7.12
C ALA A 15 -28.65 7.73 -7.15
N LEU A 16 -28.21 7.18 -8.27
CA LEU A 16 -27.90 5.76 -8.41
C LEU A 16 -26.42 5.58 -8.11
N GLN A 17 -26.11 4.78 -7.08
CA GLN A 17 -24.73 4.53 -6.70
C GLN A 17 -24.08 3.55 -7.69
N PRO A 18 -22.89 3.88 -8.22
CA PRO A 18 -22.13 2.94 -9.02
C PRO A 18 -21.48 1.87 -8.13
N ASN A 19 -21.09 0.76 -8.74
CA ASN A 19 -20.25 -0.22 -8.09
C ASN A 19 -18.81 0.29 -8.10
N ARG A 20 -18.17 0.23 -6.94
CA ARG A 20 -16.76 0.59 -6.81
C ARG A 20 -15.89 -0.44 -7.52
N GLY A 21 -14.84 0.02 -8.23
CA GLY A 21 -13.93 -0.84 -8.96
C GLY A 21 -13.22 -1.84 -8.04
N GLU A 22 -12.88 -3.01 -8.59
CA GLU A 22 -12.19 -4.07 -7.85
C GLU A 22 -10.67 -3.89 -7.89
N LEU A 23 -10.00 -4.41 -6.87
CA LEU A 23 -8.55 -4.54 -6.82
C LEU A 23 -8.20 -6.01 -6.79
N THR A 24 -7.39 -6.44 -7.76
CA THR A 24 -6.83 -7.79 -7.81
C THR A 24 -5.31 -7.72 -7.75
N ASP A 25 -4.70 -8.82 -7.30
CA ASP A 25 -3.26 -8.97 -7.41
C ASP A 25 -2.87 -9.30 -8.86
N ARG A 26 -1.59 -9.47 -9.12
CA ARG A 26 -1.07 -9.76 -10.46
C ARG A 26 -1.58 -11.09 -11.06
N ASN A 27 -2.06 -11.99 -10.23
CA ASN A 27 -2.55 -13.33 -10.61
C ASN A 27 -4.07 -13.45 -10.59
N GLY A 28 -4.78 -12.34 -10.40
CA GLY A 28 -6.24 -12.31 -10.38
C GLY A 28 -6.87 -12.60 -9.02
N ILE A 29 -6.08 -12.69 -7.96
CA ILE A 29 -6.62 -12.86 -6.60
C ILE A 29 -7.25 -11.55 -6.14
N VAL A 30 -8.51 -11.61 -5.73
CA VAL A 30 -9.28 -10.43 -5.31
C VAL A 30 -8.76 -9.93 -3.98
N MET A 31 -8.35 -8.66 -3.93
CA MET A 31 -7.88 -7.98 -2.73
C MET A 31 -8.92 -7.01 -2.16
N ALA A 32 -9.71 -6.40 -3.01
CA ALA A 32 -10.85 -5.58 -2.63
C ALA A 32 -11.96 -5.76 -3.66
N GLN A 33 -13.19 -5.96 -3.19
CA GLN A 33 -14.33 -6.16 -4.07
C GLN A 33 -15.57 -5.48 -3.54
N THR A 34 -16.50 -5.22 -4.44
CA THR A 34 -17.83 -4.71 -4.13
C THR A 34 -18.81 -5.86 -4.16
N GLN A 35 -19.49 -6.12 -3.04
CA GLN A 35 -20.60 -7.05 -2.97
C GLN A 35 -21.91 -6.31 -3.17
N PRO A 36 -22.82 -6.83 -3.99
CA PRO A 36 -24.14 -6.25 -4.14
C PRO A 36 -24.89 -6.26 -2.81
N ALA A 37 -25.43 -5.10 -2.45
CA ALA A 37 -26.27 -4.92 -1.29
C ALA A 37 -27.22 -3.75 -1.54
N VAL A 38 -28.22 -3.60 -0.69
CA VAL A 38 -29.23 -2.56 -0.82
C VAL A 38 -29.40 -1.78 0.47
N LEU A 39 -29.75 -0.51 0.31
CA LEU A 39 -30.31 0.32 1.34
C LEU A 39 -31.80 0.04 1.41
N VAL A 40 -32.30 -0.38 2.56
CA VAL A 40 -33.73 -0.53 2.79
C VAL A 40 -34.26 0.78 3.36
N PHE A 41 -35.25 1.34 2.70
CA PHE A 41 -35.95 2.53 3.16
C PHE A 41 -37.45 2.36 3.03
N VAL A 42 -38.18 3.17 3.75
CA VAL A 42 -39.66 3.15 3.77
C VAL A 42 -40.22 4.50 3.41
N ASP A 43 -41.46 4.49 2.95
CA ASP A 43 -42.31 5.68 2.77
C ASP A 43 -43.40 5.66 3.86
N PRO A 44 -43.17 6.32 5.02
CA PRO A 44 -44.16 6.33 6.11
C PRO A 44 -45.54 6.81 5.70
N ARG A 45 -45.62 7.75 4.78
CA ARG A 45 -46.90 8.26 4.28
C ARG A 45 -47.65 7.18 3.50
N MET A 46 -46.96 6.44 2.65
CA MET A 46 -47.55 5.30 1.94
C MET A 46 -47.99 4.19 2.90
N ILE A 47 -47.18 3.91 3.91
CA ILE A 47 -47.48 2.88 4.93
C ILE A 47 -48.77 3.28 5.69
N SER A 48 -48.94 4.54 6.06
CA SER A 48 -50.08 5.03 6.85
C SER A 48 -51.43 4.82 6.17
N ARG A 49 -51.42 4.75 4.85
CA ARG A 49 -52.61 4.49 4.04
C ARG A 49 -52.59 3.14 3.34
N ASN A 50 -51.58 2.33 3.65
CA ASN A 50 -51.30 1.07 3.01
C ASN A 50 -51.39 1.14 1.47
N GLY A 51 -50.80 2.18 0.87
CA GLY A 51 -50.78 2.39 -0.57
C GLY A 51 -52.05 2.94 -1.20
N VAL A 52 -53.09 3.23 -0.41
CA VAL A 52 -54.34 3.82 -0.94
C VAL A 52 -54.11 5.31 -1.24
N ASP A 53 -54.57 5.72 -2.41
CA ASP A 53 -54.49 7.13 -2.88
C ASP A 53 -55.09 8.09 -1.85
N GLU A 54 -54.38 9.13 -1.48
CA GLU A 54 -54.83 10.15 -0.52
C GLU A 54 -56.10 10.91 -0.98
N ARG A 55 -56.40 10.90 -2.27
CA ARG A 55 -57.58 11.50 -2.85
C ARG A 55 -58.81 10.59 -2.76
N VAL A 56 -58.62 9.34 -2.43
CA VAL A 56 -59.67 8.35 -2.32
C VAL A 56 -60.10 8.23 -0.87
N THR A 57 -61.41 8.27 -0.64
CA THR A 57 -61.99 7.97 0.67
C THR A 57 -61.86 6.48 0.91
N MET A 58 -61.13 6.08 1.95
CA MET A 58 -60.94 4.69 2.29
C MET A 58 -62.24 4.05 2.80
N THR A 59 -62.50 2.83 2.35
CA THR A 59 -63.52 1.99 2.93
C THR A 59 -63.14 1.64 4.37
N ARG A 60 -64.08 1.11 5.15
CA ARG A 60 -63.82 0.70 6.53
C ARG A 60 -62.73 -0.41 6.58
N GLU A 61 -62.77 -1.36 5.67
CA GLU A 61 -61.80 -2.41 5.55
C GLU A 61 -60.39 -1.84 5.23
N GLN A 62 -60.30 -0.90 4.29
CA GLN A 62 -59.05 -0.21 3.97
C GLN A 62 -58.49 0.60 5.16
N GLN A 63 -59.35 1.26 5.92
CA GLN A 63 -58.96 2.01 7.11
C GLN A 63 -58.40 1.11 8.20
N GLU A 64 -59.02 -0.04 8.44
CA GLU A 64 -58.58 -1.03 9.42
C GLU A 64 -57.19 -1.60 9.02
N LYS A 65 -57.03 -1.96 7.75
CA LYS A 65 -55.77 -2.45 7.24
C LYS A 65 -54.67 -1.39 7.28
N ALA A 66 -54.96 -0.17 6.90
CA ALA A 66 -54.02 0.96 6.96
C ALA A 66 -53.56 1.25 8.40
N ALA A 67 -54.49 1.17 9.36
CA ALA A 67 -54.16 1.36 10.78
C ALA A 67 -53.23 0.28 11.32
N ALA A 68 -53.32 -0.95 10.79
CA ALA A 68 -52.45 -2.07 11.18
C ALA A 68 -51.11 -2.06 10.43
N ALA A 69 -50.97 -1.31 9.35
CA ALA A 69 -49.80 -1.38 8.47
C ALA A 69 -48.47 -1.02 9.16
N PRO A 70 -48.33 0.07 9.94
CA PRO A 70 -47.05 0.38 10.58
C PRO A 70 -46.52 -0.76 11.43
N LYS A 71 -47.37 -1.38 12.23
CA LYS A 71 -47.02 -2.51 13.11
C LYS A 71 -46.69 -3.74 12.30
N ALA A 72 -47.44 -4.04 11.25
CA ALA A 72 -47.21 -5.20 10.39
C ALA A 72 -45.89 -5.06 9.62
N VAL A 73 -45.60 -3.89 9.06
CA VAL A 73 -44.34 -3.62 8.36
C VAL A 73 -43.16 -3.71 9.30
N ALA A 74 -43.26 -3.11 10.51
CA ALA A 74 -42.21 -3.23 11.53
C ALA A 74 -41.91 -4.69 11.91
N LYS A 75 -42.96 -5.52 12.00
CA LYS A 75 -42.79 -6.96 12.29
C LYS A 75 -42.09 -7.69 11.14
N ILE A 76 -42.43 -7.39 9.90
CA ILE A 76 -41.76 -7.97 8.73
C ILE A 76 -40.28 -7.59 8.74
N LEU A 77 -39.96 -6.32 8.95
CA LEU A 77 -38.59 -5.83 9.02
C LEU A 77 -37.81 -6.52 10.12
N ALA A 78 -38.38 -6.66 11.33
CA ALA A 78 -37.74 -7.32 12.45
C ALA A 78 -37.48 -8.81 12.15
N THR A 79 -38.43 -9.49 11.54
CA THR A 79 -38.31 -10.91 11.20
C THR A 79 -37.14 -11.18 10.25
N ARG A 80 -36.91 -10.28 9.28
CA ARG A 80 -35.87 -10.46 8.24
C ARG A 80 -34.55 -9.80 8.57
N LEU A 81 -34.57 -8.66 9.26
CA LEU A 81 -33.38 -7.88 9.58
C LEU A 81 -32.85 -8.14 11.01
N GLY A 82 -33.64 -8.83 11.84
CA GLY A 82 -33.28 -9.07 13.23
C GLY A 82 -33.77 -7.94 14.15
N GLY A 83 -33.66 -8.15 15.45
CA GLY A 83 -34.17 -7.24 16.48
C GLY A 83 -35.65 -7.42 16.73
N GLN A 84 -36.25 -6.42 17.38
CA GLN A 84 -37.66 -6.42 17.75
C GLN A 84 -38.45 -5.43 16.84
N PRO A 85 -39.76 -5.66 16.64
CA PRO A 85 -40.58 -4.74 15.86
C PRO A 85 -40.49 -3.29 16.33
N GLU A 86 -40.34 -3.05 17.62
CA GLU A 86 -40.21 -1.73 18.19
C GLU A 86 -38.97 -0.96 17.68
N ASP A 87 -37.91 -1.68 17.36
CA ASP A 87 -36.67 -1.08 16.82
C ASP A 87 -36.92 -0.39 15.46
N TYR A 88 -37.91 -0.81 14.72
CA TYR A 88 -38.25 -0.27 13.40
C TYR A 88 -39.39 0.72 13.41
N ARG A 89 -40.10 0.85 14.52
CA ARG A 89 -41.26 1.70 14.64
C ARG A 89 -40.97 3.18 14.32
N LYS A 90 -39.85 3.68 14.82
CA LYS A 90 -39.43 5.06 14.58
C LYS A 90 -39.23 5.32 13.08
N ALA A 91 -38.64 4.37 12.35
CA ALA A 91 -38.43 4.54 10.91
C ALA A 91 -39.73 4.50 10.12
N VAL A 92 -40.63 3.56 10.42
CA VAL A 92 -41.91 3.40 9.67
C VAL A 92 -42.93 4.50 9.95
N THR A 93 -42.75 5.27 11.02
CA THR A 93 -43.62 6.39 11.40
C THR A 93 -42.89 7.74 11.40
N ALA A 94 -41.72 7.82 10.76
CA ALA A 94 -40.93 9.05 10.75
C ALA A 94 -41.66 10.23 10.12
N THR A 95 -41.43 11.41 10.68
CA THR A 95 -41.99 12.67 10.21
C THR A 95 -40.89 13.56 9.62
N ASP A 96 -41.30 14.45 8.72
CA ASP A 96 -40.43 15.47 8.15
C ASP A 96 -40.25 16.67 9.11
N ALA A 97 -39.50 17.68 8.67
CA ALA A 97 -39.26 18.90 9.46
C ALA A 97 -40.53 19.70 9.78
N LYS A 98 -41.62 19.47 9.04
CA LYS A 98 -42.93 20.12 9.24
C LYS A 98 -43.89 19.29 10.08
N GLY A 99 -43.43 18.16 10.61
CA GLY A 99 -44.24 17.24 11.42
C GLY A 99 -45.19 16.35 10.62
N LYS A 100 -45.12 16.36 9.30
CA LYS A 100 -45.89 15.46 8.42
C LYS A 100 -45.13 14.15 8.23
N LEU A 101 -45.85 13.05 8.01
CA LEU A 101 -45.23 11.78 7.71
C LEU A 101 -44.27 11.90 6.52
N SER A 102 -43.07 11.43 6.69
CA SER A 102 -42.03 11.45 5.68
C SER A 102 -42.37 10.51 4.51
N ARG A 103 -41.85 10.82 3.32
CA ARG A 103 -41.89 9.91 2.18
C ARG A 103 -40.61 9.08 2.02
N TYR A 104 -39.61 9.39 2.83
CA TYR A 104 -38.34 8.70 2.79
C TYR A 104 -37.79 8.59 4.21
N SER A 105 -37.60 7.35 4.66
CA SER A 105 -37.01 7.08 5.96
C SER A 105 -36.10 5.87 5.84
N VAL A 106 -34.83 6.04 6.16
CA VAL A 106 -33.85 4.95 6.08
C VAL A 106 -34.08 3.95 7.20
N VAL A 107 -34.16 2.67 6.84
CA VAL A 107 -34.27 1.57 7.80
C VAL A 107 -32.90 0.98 8.10
N ARG A 108 -32.17 0.55 7.05
CA ARG A 108 -30.86 -0.07 7.22
C ARG A 108 -30.04 0.01 5.95
N HIS A 109 -28.74 0.29 6.12
CA HIS A 109 -27.75 0.22 5.07
C HIS A 109 -27.23 -1.20 4.88
N HIS A 110 -26.67 -1.48 3.71
CA HIS A 110 -25.91 -2.68 3.40
C HIS A 110 -26.64 -3.99 3.70
N VAL A 111 -27.88 -4.04 3.28
CA VAL A 111 -28.71 -5.24 3.41
C VAL A 111 -28.44 -6.15 2.22
N ASP A 112 -28.23 -7.43 2.49
CA ASP A 112 -28.13 -8.45 1.46
C ASP A 112 -29.37 -8.45 0.54
N SER A 113 -29.15 -8.49 -0.77
CA SER A 113 -30.23 -8.50 -1.76
C SER A 113 -31.21 -9.67 -1.56
N TYR A 114 -30.71 -10.82 -1.15
CA TYR A 114 -31.56 -11.97 -0.84
C TYR A 114 -32.51 -11.70 0.33
N THR A 115 -31.99 -11.08 1.39
CA THR A 115 -32.79 -10.69 2.56
C THR A 115 -33.89 -9.68 2.15
N PHE A 116 -33.56 -8.73 1.30
CA PHE A 116 -34.55 -7.77 0.81
C PHE A 116 -35.63 -8.46 -0.06
N ASP A 117 -35.27 -9.44 -0.87
CA ASP A 117 -36.25 -10.22 -1.64
C ASP A 117 -37.23 -10.94 -0.73
N LEU A 118 -36.79 -11.44 0.43
CA LEU A 118 -37.68 -12.03 1.44
C LEU A 118 -38.61 -10.99 2.05
N ILE A 119 -38.12 -9.79 2.31
CA ILE A 119 -38.97 -8.68 2.78
C ILE A 119 -40.03 -8.35 1.75
N LYS A 120 -39.66 -8.23 0.48
CA LYS A 120 -40.63 -7.99 -0.61
C LYS A 120 -41.68 -9.08 -0.68
N LYS A 121 -41.27 -10.33 -0.55
CA LYS A 121 -42.19 -11.48 -0.57
C LYS A 121 -43.19 -11.40 0.59
N ASP A 122 -42.71 -11.09 1.81
CA ASP A 122 -43.58 -10.99 2.98
C ASP A 122 -44.56 -9.81 2.84
N MET A 123 -44.08 -8.67 2.31
CA MET A 123 -44.93 -7.51 2.03
C MET A 123 -46.06 -7.84 1.03
N LYS A 124 -45.70 -8.51 -0.03
CA LYS A 124 -46.66 -8.92 -1.07
C LYS A 124 -47.68 -9.92 -0.52
N GLN A 125 -47.26 -10.90 0.24
CA GLN A 125 -48.14 -11.93 0.83
C GLN A 125 -49.16 -11.31 1.81
N GLY A 126 -48.70 -10.32 2.59
CA GLY A 126 -49.56 -9.61 3.53
C GLY A 126 -50.39 -8.51 2.91
N GLY A 127 -50.15 -8.15 1.64
CA GLY A 127 -50.81 -7.01 1.00
C GLY A 127 -50.39 -5.68 1.59
N TRP A 128 -49.10 -5.56 2.00
CA TRP A 128 -48.53 -4.34 2.58
C TRP A 128 -47.69 -3.58 1.57
N TYR A 129 -47.62 -2.24 1.74
CA TYR A 129 -46.94 -1.33 0.81
C TYR A 129 -46.04 -0.37 1.57
N GLY A 130 -45.03 0.15 0.90
CA GLY A 130 -44.20 1.25 1.39
C GLY A 130 -42.78 0.91 1.80
N VAL A 131 -42.29 -0.29 1.44
CA VAL A 131 -40.88 -0.68 1.65
C VAL A 131 -40.19 -0.76 0.31
N PHE A 132 -39.03 -0.11 0.21
CA PHE A 132 -38.24 0.02 -1.03
C PHE A 132 -36.76 -0.22 -0.78
N SER A 133 -36.03 -0.36 -1.85
CA SER A 133 -34.57 -0.48 -1.80
C SER A 133 -33.90 0.38 -2.88
N SER A 134 -32.65 0.73 -2.61
CA SER A 134 -31.74 1.30 -3.59
C SER A 134 -30.39 0.62 -3.47
N ASN A 135 -29.55 0.72 -4.51
CA ASN A 135 -28.24 0.11 -4.51
C ASN A 135 -27.35 0.71 -3.39
N ASP A 136 -26.72 -0.14 -2.59
CA ASP A 136 -25.89 0.26 -1.45
C ASP A 136 -24.81 -0.78 -1.23
N PRO A 137 -23.83 -0.89 -2.16
CA PRO A 137 -22.88 -1.99 -2.16
C PRO A 137 -21.97 -1.98 -0.94
N ILE A 138 -21.48 -3.17 -0.59
CA ILE A 138 -20.54 -3.40 0.51
C ILE A 138 -19.14 -3.58 -0.05
N ARG A 139 -18.16 -2.87 0.53
CA ARG A 139 -16.74 -3.08 0.22
C ARG A 139 -16.18 -4.16 1.12
N THR A 140 -15.63 -5.23 0.54
CA THR A 140 -15.03 -6.34 1.28
C THR A 140 -13.61 -6.60 0.82
N TYR A 141 -12.80 -7.10 1.75
CA TYR A 141 -11.39 -7.41 1.54
C TYR A 141 -11.19 -8.89 1.89
N PRO A 142 -11.31 -9.79 0.89
CA PRO A 142 -11.31 -11.24 1.17
C PRO A 142 -10.03 -11.74 1.84
N SER A 143 -8.91 -11.07 1.58
CA SER A 143 -7.62 -11.44 2.16
C SER A 143 -7.33 -10.76 3.51
N GLY A 144 -8.27 -9.96 4.04
CA GLY A 144 -8.20 -9.36 5.37
C GLY A 144 -6.99 -8.46 5.59
N GLN A 145 -5.99 -8.99 6.26
CA GLN A 145 -4.75 -8.26 6.59
C GLN A 145 -3.71 -8.24 5.46
N VAL A 146 -3.89 -9.06 4.42
CA VAL A 146 -2.92 -9.14 3.33
C VAL A 146 -2.90 -7.83 2.56
N ALA A 147 -1.75 -7.16 2.56
CA ALA A 147 -1.53 -5.87 1.90
C ALA A 147 -2.46 -4.75 2.37
N SER A 148 -3.03 -4.83 3.56
CA SER A 148 -3.97 -3.83 4.08
C SER A 148 -3.38 -2.42 4.10
N ASN A 149 -2.10 -2.27 4.41
CA ASN A 149 -1.41 -0.98 4.43
C ASN A 149 -1.27 -0.36 3.03
N VAL A 150 -1.28 -1.19 1.98
CA VAL A 150 -1.21 -0.76 0.57
C VAL A 150 -2.60 -0.55 0.00
N VAL A 151 -3.47 -1.55 0.11
CA VAL A 151 -4.84 -1.52 -0.39
C VAL A 151 -5.64 -0.43 0.31
N GLY A 152 -5.50 -0.36 1.63
CA GLY A 152 -6.24 0.60 2.45
C GLY A 152 -7.64 0.14 2.79
N PHE A 153 -8.55 1.09 2.90
CA PHE A 153 -9.92 0.85 3.33
C PHE A 153 -10.83 2.01 2.91
N VAL A 154 -12.13 1.79 3.06
CA VAL A 154 -13.14 2.82 2.84
C VAL A 154 -13.78 3.23 4.17
N ASN A 155 -14.36 4.43 4.21
CA ASN A 155 -15.13 4.90 5.37
C ASN A 155 -16.56 4.35 5.34
N ALA A 156 -17.37 4.76 6.31
CA ALA A 156 -18.75 4.32 6.43
C ALA A 156 -19.62 4.68 5.21
N GLU A 157 -19.28 5.77 4.50
CA GLU A 157 -19.97 6.19 3.28
C GLU A 157 -19.45 5.50 2.02
N GLY A 158 -18.48 4.58 2.15
CA GLY A 158 -17.90 3.86 1.02
C GLY A 158 -16.85 4.63 0.22
N LYS A 159 -16.37 5.76 0.76
CA LYS A 159 -15.27 6.52 0.15
C LYS A 159 -13.92 6.02 0.63
N GLY A 160 -12.94 6.04 -0.25
CA GLY A 160 -11.57 5.66 0.10
C GLY A 160 -11.02 6.54 1.23
N ALA A 161 -10.52 5.91 2.29
CA ALA A 161 -10.03 6.60 3.48
C ALA A 161 -8.56 6.28 3.79
N GLY A 162 -7.99 5.28 3.19
CA GLY A 162 -6.58 4.93 3.32
C GLY A 162 -6.06 4.18 2.11
N GLY A 163 -4.75 4.13 1.96
CA GLY A 163 -4.06 3.37 0.93
C GLY A 163 -4.49 3.67 -0.49
N PHE A 164 -4.44 2.67 -1.34
CA PHE A 164 -4.86 2.76 -2.73
C PHE A 164 -6.31 3.22 -2.88
N GLU A 165 -7.18 2.76 -1.99
CA GLU A 165 -8.59 3.18 -1.96
C GLU A 165 -8.73 4.70 -1.86
N TYR A 166 -7.89 5.36 -1.08
CA TYR A 166 -7.87 6.81 -0.94
C TYR A 166 -7.25 7.51 -2.15
N SER A 167 -6.05 7.10 -2.55
CA SER A 167 -5.31 7.80 -3.61
C SER A 167 -5.95 7.66 -4.99
N HIS A 168 -6.72 6.61 -5.23
CA HIS A 168 -7.44 6.34 -6.48
C HIS A 168 -8.96 6.36 -6.30
N ASN A 169 -9.42 7.04 -5.27
CA ASN A 169 -10.85 7.07 -4.93
C ASN A 169 -11.73 7.54 -6.08
N LYS A 170 -11.32 8.58 -6.78
CA LYS A 170 -12.10 9.14 -7.89
C LYS A 170 -12.33 8.10 -8.99
N GLN A 171 -11.29 7.39 -9.40
CA GLN A 171 -11.37 6.39 -10.46
C GLN A 171 -12.14 5.15 -9.98
N LEU A 172 -11.88 4.70 -8.75
CA LEU A 172 -12.56 3.54 -8.17
C LEU A 172 -14.04 3.79 -7.94
N ALA A 173 -14.42 5.00 -7.55
CA ALA A 173 -15.79 5.32 -7.18
C ALA A 173 -16.78 5.28 -8.35
N GLY A 174 -16.34 5.49 -9.57
CA GLY A 174 -17.21 5.63 -10.72
C GLY A 174 -17.99 6.93 -10.71
N VAL A 175 -19.03 6.99 -11.54
CA VAL A 175 -19.88 8.17 -11.69
C VAL A 175 -21.31 7.80 -11.31
N PRO A 176 -21.91 8.48 -10.31
CA PRO A 176 -23.30 8.25 -9.95
C PRO A 176 -24.24 8.53 -11.12
N GLY A 177 -25.27 7.70 -11.26
CA GLY A 177 -26.39 7.97 -12.14
C GLY A 177 -27.49 8.71 -11.41
N LYS A 178 -28.58 8.93 -12.11
CA LYS A 178 -29.78 9.58 -11.57
C LYS A 178 -31.02 8.83 -12.04
N GLU A 179 -31.94 8.63 -11.13
CA GLU A 179 -33.26 8.14 -11.46
C GLU A 179 -34.28 9.17 -10.99
N SER A 180 -35.15 9.58 -11.89
CA SER A 180 -36.29 10.45 -11.58
C SER A 180 -37.55 9.65 -11.74
N TYR A 181 -38.44 9.74 -10.78
CA TYR A 181 -39.78 9.16 -10.89
C TYR A 181 -40.82 10.16 -10.51
N GLU A 182 -42.00 10.04 -11.10
CA GLU A 182 -43.15 10.79 -10.68
C GLU A 182 -43.86 10.05 -9.55
N ALA A 183 -44.19 10.80 -8.51
CA ALA A 183 -45.03 10.31 -7.43
C ALA A 183 -46.24 11.19 -7.31
N SER A 184 -47.38 10.57 -7.14
CA SER A 184 -48.56 11.27 -6.66
C SER A 184 -48.53 11.34 -5.14
N THR A 185 -49.51 12.01 -4.53
CA THR A 185 -49.66 12.04 -3.07
C THR A 185 -49.83 10.67 -2.42
N TRP A 186 -50.05 9.63 -3.21
CA TRP A 186 -50.23 8.24 -2.76
C TRP A 186 -49.08 7.29 -3.12
N GLY A 187 -48.00 7.77 -3.71
CA GLY A 187 -46.79 6.99 -3.92
C GLY A 187 -46.27 7.00 -5.35
N ARG A 188 -45.34 6.08 -5.65
CA ARG A 188 -44.77 5.94 -6.98
C ARG A 188 -45.84 5.55 -8.01
N ILE A 189 -45.75 6.17 -9.17
CA ILE A 189 -46.55 5.78 -10.33
C ILE A 189 -45.74 4.71 -11.08
N PRO A 190 -46.17 3.41 -11.13
CA PRO A 190 -45.38 2.32 -11.66
C PRO A 190 -44.99 2.47 -13.13
N LEU A 191 -45.75 3.24 -13.91
CA LEU A 191 -45.53 3.47 -15.33
C LEU A 191 -45.35 4.95 -15.69
N GLY A 192 -45.00 5.79 -14.69
CA GLY A 192 -44.70 7.19 -14.93
C GLY A 192 -43.42 7.39 -15.75
N SER A 193 -43.24 8.61 -16.29
CA SER A 193 -42.04 8.94 -17.06
C SER A 193 -40.81 8.93 -16.15
N ASN A 194 -40.06 7.83 -16.19
CA ASN A 194 -38.78 7.68 -15.49
C ASN A 194 -37.66 8.18 -16.41
N THR A 195 -36.89 9.15 -15.94
CA THR A 195 -35.64 9.50 -16.60
C THR A 195 -34.53 8.73 -15.88
N LEU A 196 -33.87 7.84 -16.57
CA LEU A 196 -32.77 7.08 -16.04
C LEU A 196 -31.47 7.54 -16.69
N VAL A 197 -30.55 8.07 -15.88
CA VAL A 197 -29.15 8.22 -16.26
C VAL A 197 -28.40 7.09 -15.58
N PRO A 198 -27.85 6.12 -16.34
CA PRO A 198 -27.17 4.98 -15.73
C PRO A 198 -25.97 5.43 -14.90
N ALA A 199 -25.72 4.77 -13.77
CA ALA A 199 -24.46 4.89 -13.08
C ALA A 199 -23.35 4.24 -13.92
N VAL A 200 -22.16 4.80 -13.89
CA VAL A 200 -20.95 4.21 -14.52
C VAL A 200 -20.09 3.63 -13.40
N ASP A 201 -19.89 2.32 -13.43
CA ASP A 201 -19.07 1.65 -12.44
C ASP A 201 -17.63 2.17 -12.46
N GLY A 202 -16.94 2.05 -11.34
CA GLY A 202 -15.58 2.51 -11.21
C GLY A 202 -14.58 1.65 -11.99
N THR A 203 -13.39 2.20 -12.14
CA THR A 203 -12.26 1.52 -12.76
C THR A 203 -11.74 0.43 -11.82
N SER A 204 -11.49 -0.75 -12.35
CA SER A 204 -10.88 -1.87 -11.64
C SER A 204 -9.39 -1.95 -11.99
N TYR A 205 -8.57 -2.28 -11.00
CA TYR A 205 -7.11 -2.32 -11.15
C TYR A 205 -6.58 -3.71 -10.87
N THR A 206 -5.63 -4.15 -11.70
CA THR A 206 -4.74 -5.26 -11.40
C THR A 206 -3.46 -4.66 -10.86
N LEU A 207 -3.13 -5.00 -9.60
CA LEU A 207 -1.93 -4.53 -8.94
C LEU A 207 -0.74 -5.40 -9.31
N THR A 208 0.47 -4.86 -9.15
CA THR A 208 1.72 -5.61 -9.34
C THR A 208 1.99 -6.58 -8.19
N LEU A 209 1.33 -6.38 -7.05
CA LEU A 209 1.48 -7.24 -5.88
C LEU A 209 1.11 -8.69 -6.19
N ASP A 210 1.88 -9.59 -5.58
CA ASP A 210 1.61 -11.02 -5.52
C ASP A 210 1.05 -11.33 -4.13
N ALA A 211 -0.22 -11.67 -4.03
CA ALA A 211 -0.90 -11.82 -2.74
C ALA A 211 -0.27 -12.92 -1.86
N GLN A 212 0.16 -14.03 -2.46
CA GLN A 212 0.82 -15.10 -1.71
C GLN A 212 2.19 -14.67 -1.21
N LEU A 213 2.97 -14.01 -2.06
CA LEU A 213 4.27 -13.49 -1.68
C LEU A 213 4.14 -12.39 -0.61
N GLN A 214 3.12 -11.56 -0.72
CA GLN A 214 2.78 -10.55 0.29
C GLN A 214 2.48 -11.18 1.65
N LEU A 215 1.67 -12.23 1.67
CA LEU A 215 1.36 -12.97 2.90
C LEU A 215 2.64 -13.55 3.52
N MET A 216 3.47 -14.16 2.71
CA MET A 216 4.75 -14.72 3.18
C MET A 216 5.68 -13.64 3.71
N ALA A 217 5.73 -12.48 3.04
CA ALA A 217 6.50 -11.33 3.51
C ALA A 217 6.00 -10.83 4.88
N GLN A 218 4.69 -10.75 5.07
CA GLN A 218 4.10 -10.35 6.36
C GLN A 218 4.40 -11.36 7.46
N GLN A 219 4.33 -12.65 7.15
CA GLN A 219 4.66 -13.71 8.11
C GLN A 219 6.15 -13.69 8.49
N ALA A 220 7.03 -13.58 7.50
CA ALA A 220 8.47 -13.49 7.74
C ALA A 220 8.84 -12.25 8.55
N LEU A 221 8.21 -11.12 8.24
CA LEU A 221 8.41 -9.88 8.97
C LEU A 221 7.92 -9.98 10.42
N GLY A 222 6.74 -10.53 10.63
CA GLY A 222 6.20 -10.76 11.99
C GLY A 222 7.10 -11.65 12.82
N THR A 223 7.64 -12.71 12.24
CA THR A 223 8.61 -13.60 12.90
C THR A 223 9.91 -12.86 13.25
N ALA A 224 10.44 -12.08 12.30
CA ALA A 224 11.65 -11.30 12.54
C ALA A 224 11.47 -10.29 13.68
N ILE A 225 10.34 -9.58 13.70
CA ILE A 225 10.02 -8.60 14.75
C ILE A 225 9.91 -9.29 16.12
N LYS A 226 9.21 -10.41 16.15
CA LYS A 226 9.05 -11.19 17.40
C LYS A 226 10.39 -11.68 17.93
N ASN A 227 11.22 -12.28 17.07
CA ASN A 227 12.51 -12.81 17.47
C ASN A 227 13.48 -11.71 17.93
N ALA A 228 13.46 -10.57 17.27
CA ALA A 228 14.29 -9.42 17.61
C ALA A 228 13.73 -8.56 18.73
N LYS A 229 12.52 -8.85 19.20
CA LYS A 229 11.77 -8.00 20.13
C LYS A 229 11.78 -6.54 19.68
N ALA A 230 11.48 -6.35 18.40
CA ALA A 230 11.45 -5.04 17.76
C ALA A 230 10.06 -4.41 17.85
N LYS A 231 9.98 -3.11 17.61
CA LYS A 231 8.71 -2.38 17.67
C LYS A 231 7.92 -2.47 16.36
N SER A 232 8.62 -2.49 15.24
CA SER A 232 7.99 -2.49 13.92
C SER A 232 8.99 -2.92 12.86
N GLY A 233 8.51 -3.08 11.65
CA GLY A 233 9.36 -3.38 10.51
C GLY A 233 8.62 -3.26 9.20
N GLU A 234 9.38 -3.42 8.11
CA GLU A 234 8.86 -3.31 6.76
C GLU A 234 9.68 -4.16 5.80
N ILE A 235 9.02 -4.62 4.75
CA ILE A 235 9.65 -5.36 3.66
C ILE A 235 9.11 -4.82 2.34
N VAL A 236 10.00 -4.60 1.38
CA VAL A 236 9.62 -4.37 0.00
C VAL A 236 10.35 -5.35 -0.91
N MET A 237 9.62 -5.96 -1.83
CA MET A 237 10.16 -6.84 -2.85
C MET A 237 9.83 -6.27 -4.23
N MET A 238 10.82 -6.23 -5.11
CA MET A 238 10.69 -5.63 -6.42
C MET A 238 11.25 -6.54 -7.52
N ASP A 239 10.66 -6.43 -8.69
CA ASP A 239 11.27 -6.87 -9.93
C ASP A 239 12.20 -5.75 -10.41
N VAL A 240 13.50 -6.00 -10.39
CA VAL A 240 14.50 -4.97 -10.74
C VAL A 240 14.51 -4.63 -12.23
N THR A 241 13.91 -5.47 -13.08
CA THR A 241 13.90 -5.27 -14.53
C THR A 241 12.88 -4.23 -15.00
N ASN A 242 11.85 -3.96 -14.20
CA ASN A 242 10.75 -3.08 -14.61
C ASN A 242 10.22 -2.16 -13.50
N GLY A 243 10.71 -2.29 -12.26
CA GLY A 243 10.25 -1.48 -11.13
C GLY A 243 8.92 -1.92 -10.50
N GLU A 244 8.36 -3.05 -10.91
CA GLU A 244 7.13 -3.57 -10.30
C GLU A 244 7.37 -3.98 -8.85
N VAL A 245 6.51 -3.50 -7.94
CA VAL A 245 6.52 -3.90 -6.54
C VAL A 245 5.72 -5.19 -6.40
N LEU A 246 6.38 -6.27 -5.95
CA LEU A 246 5.79 -7.60 -5.80
C LEU A 246 5.20 -7.81 -4.42
N ALA A 247 5.77 -7.18 -3.40
CA ALA A 247 5.29 -7.20 -2.03
C ALA A 247 5.70 -5.90 -1.33
N MET A 248 4.84 -5.42 -0.46
CA MET A 248 5.06 -4.21 0.33
C MET A 248 4.39 -4.41 1.68
N ALA A 249 5.16 -4.87 2.66
CA ALA A 249 4.67 -5.27 3.97
C ALA A 249 5.07 -4.27 5.05
N SER A 250 4.15 -3.99 5.95
CA SER A 250 4.38 -3.21 7.17
C SER A 250 3.82 -3.97 8.35
N MET A 251 4.53 -3.97 9.48
CA MET A 251 4.08 -4.58 10.73
C MET A 251 4.35 -3.63 11.90
N PRO A 252 3.44 -3.44 12.84
CA PRO A 252 2.13 -4.10 12.96
C PRO A 252 1.16 -3.70 11.84
N THR A 253 0.15 -4.52 11.60
CA THR A 253 -0.83 -4.31 10.54
C THR A 253 -2.26 -4.42 11.06
N PHE A 254 -3.23 -4.33 10.17
CA PHE A 254 -4.66 -4.32 10.51
C PHE A 254 -5.47 -5.08 9.46
N ASP A 255 -6.74 -5.31 9.75
CA ASP A 255 -7.70 -5.88 8.80
C ASP A 255 -8.46 -4.73 8.11
N SER A 256 -8.36 -4.64 6.79
CA SER A 256 -9.07 -3.63 5.99
C SER A 256 -10.60 -3.70 6.13
N ASN A 257 -11.15 -4.85 6.54
CA ASN A 257 -12.57 -5.00 6.84
C ASN A 257 -12.99 -4.34 8.16
N LYS A 258 -12.04 -4.02 9.03
CA LYS A 258 -12.28 -3.48 10.38
C LYS A 258 -11.39 -2.26 10.65
N PRO A 259 -11.44 -1.22 9.82
CA PRO A 259 -10.53 -0.08 9.96
C PRO A 259 -10.75 0.72 11.24
N GLY A 260 -11.96 0.72 11.78
CA GLY A 260 -12.28 1.42 13.02
C GLY A 260 -11.61 0.83 14.27
N LYS A 261 -11.11 -0.40 14.20
CA LYS A 261 -10.37 -1.05 15.29
C LYS A 261 -8.86 -0.85 15.17
N ALA A 262 -8.40 -0.31 14.05
CA ALA A 262 -6.98 -0.12 13.78
C ALA A 262 -6.45 1.14 14.48
N LYS A 263 -5.23 1.02 15.01
CA LYS A 263 -4.48 2.15 15.56
C LYS A 263 -3.66 2.79 14.44
N GLU A 264 -3.26 4.04 14.62
CA GLU A 264 -2.47 4.77 13.62
C GLU A 264 -1.18 4.03 13.23
N ASN A 265 -0.48 3.43 14.20
CA ASN A 265 0.73 2.67 13.93
C ASN A 265 0.49 1.39 13.12
N GLN A 266 -0.74 0.91 13.02
CA GLN A 266 -1.10 -0.28 12.25
C GLN A 266 -1.50 0.06 10.81
N THR A 267 -2.09 1.24 10.58
CA THR A 267 -2.55 1.65 9.24
C THR A 267 -1.43 2.25 8.39
N ARG A 268 -0.35 2.63 9.03
CA ARG A 268 0.78 3.29 8.39
C ARG A 268 1.46 2.40 7.35
N ASN A 269 1.69 2.91 6.15
CA ASN A 269 2.52 2.24 5.15
C ASN A 269 3.97 2.68 5.32
N ARG A 270 4.71 1.93 6.11
CA ARG A 270 6.07 2.30 6.53
C ARG A 270 7.05 2.36 5.39
N VAL A 271 6.85 1.51 4.37
CA VAL A 271 7.76 1.42 3.22
C VAL A 271 7.87 2.76 2.48
N ILE A 272 6.78 3.56 2.47
CA ILE A 272 6.74 4.84 1.76
C ILE A 272 6.61 6.06 2.69
N GLN A 273 6.18 5.88 3.93
CA GLN A 273 5.88 6.98 4.85
C GLN A 273 6.98 7.25 5.86
N ASP A 274 7.77 6.23 6.23
CA ASP A 274 8.83 6.37 7.20
C ASP A 274 10.16 6.68 6.51
N ALA A 275 10.66 7.90 6.72
CA ALA A 275 11.99 8.29 6.30
C ALA A 275 12.98 8.07 7.46
N TYR A 276 14.12 7.47 7.16
CA TYR A 276 15.12 7.12 8.16
C TYR A 276 16.51 7.20 7.54
N GLU A 277 17.54 7.28 8.38
CA GLU A 277 18.92 7.20 7.92
C GLU A 277 19.23 5.75 7.50
N PRO A 278 19.59 5.50 6.23
CA PRO A 278 19.69 4.14 5.70
C PRO A 278 20.85 3.32 6.25
N GLY A 279 21.85 3.99 6.79
CA GLY A 279 23.05 3.29 7.25
C GLY A 279 23.83 2.65 6.11
N SER A 280 24.44 1.51 6.40
CA SER A 280 25.43 0.90 5.50
C SER A 280 24.89 0.38 4.17
N VAL A 281 23.58 0.24 4.00
CA VAL A 281 22.98 -0.05 2.69
C VAL A 281 23.31 1.06 1.68
N GLN A 282 23.42 2.30 2.14
CA GLN A 282 23.80 3.46 1.33
C GLN A 282 25.17 3.29 0.67
N LYS A 283 26.05 2.49 1.24
CA LYS A 283 27.39 2.23 0.67
C LYS A 283 27.32 1.67 -0.74
N VAL A 284 26.24 0.93 -1.06
CA VAL A 284 26.03 0.43 -2.44
C VAL A 284 25.87 1.60 -3.41
N LEU A 285 25.14 2.63 -3.03
CA LEU A 285 24.94 3.83 -3.87
C LEU A 285 26.25 4.61 -4.02
N THR A 286 27.01 4.75 -2.96
CA THR A 286 28.33 5.40 -2.99
C THR A 286 29.29 4.67 -3.91
N MET A 287 29.38 3.35 -3.78
CA MET A 287 30.23 2.51 -4.67
C MET A 287 29.78 2.65 -6.13
N ALA A 288 28.48 2.71 -6.37
CA ALA A 288 27.95 2.90 -7.72
C ALA A 288 28.41 4.22 -8.35
N ALA A 289 28.33 5.32 -7.61
CA ALA A 289 28.82 6.62 -8.09
C ALA A 289 30.33 6.61 -8.36
N LEU A 290 31.09 6.03 -7.47
CA LEU A 290 32.56 5.96 -7.59
C LEU A 290 32.99 5.08 -8.78
N THR A 291 32.36 3.93 -8.98
CA THR A 291 32.68 3.05 -10.10
C THR A 291 32.24 3.67 -11.43
N ASP A 292 31.09 4.33 -11.45
CA ASP A 292 30.60 5.00 -12.67
C ASP A 292 31.52 6.12 -13.12
N GLN A 293 32.07 6.88 -12.17
CA GLN A 293 33.04 7.94 -12.45
C GLN A 293 34.45 7.42 -12.77
N GLY A 294 34.66 6.10 -12.68
CA GLY A 294 35.98 5.51 -12.91
C GLY A 294 36.99 5.80 -11.81
N ILE A 295 36.54 6.26 -10.66
CA ILE A 295 37.42 6.61 -9.53
C ILE A 295 37.95 5.34 -8.85
N ILE A 296 37.11 4.29 -8.79
CA ILE A 296 37.51 3.00 -8.24
C ILE A 296 37.08 1.85 -9.17
N THR A 297 37.72 0.72 -9.00
CA THR A 297 37.27 -0.61 -9.43
C THR A 297 37.06 -1.46 -8.19
N PRO A 298 36.44 -2.65 -8.30
CA PRO A 298 36.32 -3.56 -7.14
C PRO A 298 37.64 -3.90 -6.47
N ASP A 299 38.71 -3.89 -7.22
CA ASP A 299 40.06 -4.26 -6.73
C ASP A 299 40.93 -3.06 -6.34
N SER A 300 40.39 -1.84 -6.34
CA SER A 300 41.12 -0.65 -5.91
C SER A 300 41.57 -0.75 -4.45
N HIS A 301 42.81 -0.36 -4.17
CA HIS A 301 43.41 -0.45 -2.86
C HIS A 301 43.13 0.80 -2.02
N ILE A 302 42.97 0.61 -0.72
CA ILE A 302 42.87 1.69 0.23
C ILE A 302 43.44 1.28 1.59
N VAL A 303 44.15 2.21 2.23
CA VAL A 303 44.63 2.05 3.60
C VAL A 303 43.54 2.62 4.54
N VAL A 304 43.02 1.77 5.42
CA VAL A 304 41.97 2.11 6.36
C VAL A 304 42.58 2.24 7.76
N PRO A 305 42.76 3.48 8.26
CA PRO A 305 43.29 3.68 9.59
C PRO A 305 42.29 3.30 10.68
N ARG A 306 42.75 3.26 11.92
CA ARG A 306 41.92 2.98 13.09
C ARG A 306 40.77 3.97 13.25
N ALA A 307 41.01 5.21 12.89
CA ALA A 307 40.05 6.30 13.00
C ALA A 307 40.39 7.36 11.93
N LEU A 308 39.38 8.11 11.53
CA LEU A 308 39.51 9.15 10.51
C LEU A 308 39.01 10.49 11.04
N SER A 309 39.85 11.52 10.98
CA SER A 309 39.40 12.87 11.26
C SER A 309 38.48 13.40 10.18
N SER A 310 37.40 14.03 10.55
CA SER A 310 36.36 14.55 9.64
C SER A 310 35.75 15.82 10.20
N GLY A 311 36.12 16.97 9.64
CA GLY A 311 35.52 18.26 9.93
C GLY A 311 35.42 18.65 11.43
N GLY A 312 36.43 18.34 12.22
CA GLY A 312 36.39 18.54 13.68
C GLY A 312 35.80 17.38 14.46
N GLY A 313 35.26 16.37 13.78
CA GLY A 313 34.79 15.14 14.35
C GLY A 313 35.70 13.95 14.01
N LYS A 314 35.24 12.76 14.34
CA LYS A 314 35.99 11.53 14.15
C LYS A 314 35.05 10.42 13.66
N ILE A 315 35.51 9.69 12.64
CA ILE A 315 34.81 8.53 12.10
C ILE A 315 35.53 7.26 12.56
N THR A 316 34.75 6.29 13.04
CA THR A 316 35.26 4.97 13.39
C THR A 316 34.41 3.91 12.70
N ASP A 317 34.96 2.72 12.55
CA ASP A 317 34.20 1.54 12.10
C ASP A 317 33.48 0.89 13.29
N ALA A 318 32.47 0.06 12.99
CA ALA A 318 31.65 -0.56 14.02
C ALA A 318 32.48 -1.44 14.97
N GLU A 319 33.48 -2.13 14.46
CA GLU A 319 34.41 -2.94 15.24
C GLU A 319 35.77 -2.25 15.27
N PRO A 320 36.41 -2.09 16.45
CA PRO A 320 37.76 -1.55 16.55
C PRO A 320 38.76 -2.41 15.78
N HIS A 321 39.68 -1.77 15.06
CA HIS A 321 40.73 -2.43 14.30
C HIS A 321 41.98 -1.54 14.26
N GLY A 322 43.12 -2.15 13.93
CA GLY A 322 44.32 -1.39 13.58
C GLY A 322 44.27 -0.89 12.14
N THR A 323 45.43 -0.57 11.56
CA THR A 323 45.50 -0.22 10.14
C THR A 323 45.19 -1.45 9.29
N GLU A 324 44.26 -1.34 8.37
CA GLU A 324 43.85 -2.37 7.43
C GLU A 324 44.17 -1.96 6.00
N TYR A 325 44.53 -2.94 5.19
CA TYR A 325 44.83 -2.77 3.76
C TYR A 325 43.73 -3.48 2.97
N LEU A 326 42.73 -2.73 2.51
CA LEU A 326 41.54 -3.32 1.91
C LEU A 326 41.43 -3.01 0.42
N THR A 327 40.84 -3.93 -0.32
CA THR A 327 40.27 -3.62 -1.63
C THR A 327 38.91 -2.95 -1.48
N ALA A 328 38.40 -2.36 -2.54
CA ALA A 328 37.03 -1.81 -2.52
C ALA A 328 36.02 -2.90 -2.15
N ARG A 329 36.20 -4.14 -2.63
CA ARG A 329 35.42 -5.32 -2.19
C ARG A 329 35.46 -5.48 -0.67
N GLY A 330 36.66 -5.43 -0.11
CA GLY A 330 36.86 -5.54 1.34
C GLY A 330 36.19 -4.41 2.13
N VAL A 331 36.21 -3.21 1.62
CA VAL A 331 35.51 -2.06 2.24
C VAL A 331 34.00 -2.32 2.32
N LEU A 332 33.40 -2.84 1.25
CA LEU A 332 31.96 -3.15 1.24
C LEU A 332 31.64 -4.37 2.12
N VAL A 333 32.43 -5.42 2.04
CA VAL A 333 32.22 -6.66 2.83
C VAL A 333 32.37 -6.41 4.32
N HIS A 334 33.42 -5.70 4.73
CA HIS A 334 33.63 -5.34 6.14
C HIS A 334 32.75 -4.17 6.59
N SER A 335 32.06 -3.56 5.64
CA SER A 335 31.20 -2.38 5.91
C SER A 335 31.98 -1.25 6.61
N SER A 336 33.16 -0.93 6.06
CA SER A 336 34.01 0.11 6.64
C SER A 336 33.47 1.51 6.33
N ASN A 337 33.10 2.24 7.36
CA ASN A 337 32.73 3.66 7.26
C ASN A 337 33.94 4.49 6.81
N ILE A 338 35.11 4.21 7.40
CA ILE A 338 36.35 4.90 7.11
C ILE A 338 36.75 4.71 5.66
N GLY A 339 36.80 3.46 5.19
CA GLY A 339 37.16 3.16 3.82
C GLY A 339 36.20 3.79 2.80
N THR A 340 34.91 3.73 3.08
CA THR A 340 33.88 4.35 2.23
C THR A 340 34.04 5.86 2.18
N ALA A 341 34.24 6.53 3.32
CA ALA A 341 34.45 7.97 3.38
C ALA A 341 35.70 8.40 2.62
N LEU A 342 36.80 7.64 2.77
CA LEU A 342 38.06 7.94 2.06
C LEU A 342 37.91 7.86 0.54
N PHE A 343 37.23 6.82 0.04
CA PHE A 343 36.93 6.75 -1.38
C PHE A 343 36.01 7.89 -1.83
N ALA A 344 34.97 8.21 -1.05
CA ALA A 344 33.99 9.23 -1.40
C ALA A 344 34.60 10.64 -1.41
N ARG A 345 35.66 10.90 -0.67
CA ARG A 345 36.39 12.18 -0.71
C ARG A 345 37.00 12.48 -2.07
N LYS A 346 37.18 11.45 -2.90
CA LYS A 346 37.65 11.62 -4.28
C LYS A 346 36.54 12.03 -5.25
N LEU A 347 35.30 12.05 -4.78
CA LEU A 347 34.12 12.45 -5.54
C LEU A 347 33.73 13.88 -5.13
N ASP A 348 33.54 14.74 -6.13
CA ASP A 348 33.07 16.11 -5.91
C ASP A 348 31.68 16.12 -5.25
N LYS A 349 31.45 17.04 -4.31
CA LYS A 349 30.18 17.15 -3.57
C LYS A 349 28.98 17.34 -4.49
N ALA A 350 29.11 18.21 -5.49
CA ALA A 350 28.05 18.46 -6.46
C ALA A 350 27.73 17.20 -7.28
N THR A 351 28.75 16.45 -7.67
CA THR A 351 28.59 15.17 -8.38
C THR A 351 27.93 14.14 -7.49
N MET A 352 28.33 14.03 -6.23
CA MET A 352 27.69 13.16 -5.24
C MET A 352 26.19 13.44 -5.16
N VAL A 353 25.80 14.70 -4.97
CA VAL A 353 24.38 15.10 -4.87
C VAL A 353 23.64 14.80 -6.17
N SER A 354 24.27 15.00 -7.31
CA SER A 354 23.70 14.66 -8.63
C SER A 354 23.35 13.17 -8.72
N TYR A 355 24.24 12.28 -8.25
CA TYR A 355 23.96 10.85 -8.20
C TYR A 355 22.83 10.52 -7.24
N LEU A 356 22.80 11.11 -6.04
CA LEU A 356 21.71 10.87 -5.09
C LEU A 356 20.36 11.21 -5.70
N LYS A 357 20.26 12.35 -6.41
CA LYS A 357 19.03 12.73 -7.12
C LYS A 357 18.69 11.78 -8.25
N ALA A 358 19.69 11.38 -9.04
CA ALA A 358 19.49 10.45 -10.15
C ALA A 358 18.96 9.09 -9.65
N PHE A 359 19.42 8.64 -8.49
CA PHE A 359 18.94 7.42 -7.83
C PHE A 359 17.54 7.55 -7.24
N GLY A 360 16.94 8.73 -7.29
CA GLY A 360 15.57 8.97 -6.82
C GLY A 360 15.45 9.42 -5.38
N LEU A 361 16.55 9.75 -4.70
CA LEU A 361 16.52 10.23 -3.33
C LEU A 361 16.15 11.70 -3.25
N GLY A 362 15.54 12.12 -2.15
CA GLY A 362 15.16 13.52 -1.90
C GLY A 362 13.84 13.95 -2.53
N ALA A 363 13.15 13.06 -3.24
CA ALA A 363 11.85 13.30 -3.86
C ALA A 363 10.98 12.05 -3.74
N PRO A 364 9.65 12.20 -3.64
CA PRO A 364 8.75 11.06 -3.64
C PRO A 364 8.90 10.24 -4.92
N THR A 365 8.75 8.91 -4.85
CA THR A 365 8.82 8.04 -6.03
C THR A 365 7.60 8.20 -6.94
N ARG A 366 6.52 8.77 -6.42
CA ARG A 366 5.22 8.92 -7.10
C ARG A 366 4.58 7.58 -7.46
N ILE A 367 4.73 6.61 -6.55
CA ILE A 367 4.08 5.31 -6.73
C ILE A 367 2.55 5.39 -6.75
N GLY A 368 1.98 6.51 -6.29
CA GLY A 368 0.53 6.73 -6.30
C GLY A 368 -0.18 6.24 -5.04
N LEU A 369 0.52 6.17 -3.91
CA LEU A 369 -0.04 5.86 -2.61
C LEU A 369 0.05 7.09 -1.69
N PRO A 370 -0.88 7.23 -0.72
CA PRO A 370 -0.94 8.45 0.08
C PRO A 370 0.17 8.53 1.13
N GLY A 371 0.58 9.77 1.43
CA GLY A 371 1.51 10.05 2.53
C GLY A 371 2.96 9.73 2.23
N GLU A 372 3.33 9.56 0.96
CA GLU A 372 4.71 9.24 0.58
C GLU A 372 5.68 10.34 1.02
N ALA A 373 6.70 9.97 1.81
CA ALA A 373 7.72 10.89 2.26
C ALA A 373 8.78 11.13 1.16
N SER A 374 9.30 12.36 1.11
CA SER A 374 10.36 12.71 0.16
C SER A 374 11.76 12.34 0.67
N GLY A 375 11.94 12.17 1.99
CA GLY A 375 13.27 12.09 2.57
C GLY A 375 14.05 13.41 2.41
N GLN A 376 15.31 13.40 2.81
CA GLN A 376 16.18 14.56 2.69
C GLN A 376 17.56 14.16 2.23
N ILE A 377 18.11 14.91 1.29
CA ILE A 377 19.51 14.81 0.87
C ILE A 377 20.21 16.17 1.08
N PRO A 378 21.53 16.15 1.33
CA PRO A 378 22.25 17.41 1.56
C PRO A 378 22.36 18.23 0.27
N LYS A 379 22.61 19.53 0.45
CA LYS A 379 22.96 20.43 -0.65
C LYS A 379 24.44 20.27 -1.02
N PRO A 380 24.85 20.64 -2.25
CA PRO A 380 26.26 20.59 -2.64
C PRO A 380 27.20 21.43 -1.79
N THR A 381 26.65 22.34 -1.00
CA THR A 381 27.40 23.20 -0.06
C THR A 381 27.62 22.58 1.32
N MET A 382 27.28 21.29 1.47
CA MET A 382 27.43 20.59 2.75
C MET A 382 28.84 20.64 3.32
N PRO A 383 28.98 20.67 4.67
CA PRO A 383 30.28 20.52 5.31
C PRO A 383 30.95 19.17 4.97
N ASP A 384 32.29 19.13 5.10
CA ASP A 384 33.05 17.90 4.85
C ASP A 384 32.62 16.74 5.74
N TYR A 385 32.30 17.01 7.00
CA TYR A 385 31.77 16.01 7.91
C TYR A 385 30.48 15.40 7.40
N THR A 386 29.56 16.22 6.91
CA THR A 386 28.28 15.75 6.34
C THR A 386 28.53 14.90 5.10
N ARG A 387 29.43 15.32 4.19
CA ARG A 387 29.78 14.55 3.00
C ARG A 387 30.28 13.15 3.38
N ASP A 388 31.16 13.06 4.39
CA ASP A 388 31.66 11.78 4.86
C ASP A 388 30.53 10.91 5.45
N GLN A 389 29.64 11.51 6.24
CA GLN A 389 28.49 10.83 6.84
C GLN A 389 27.52 10.30 5.78
N VAL A 390 27.19 11.11 4.80
CA VAL A 390 26.27 10.72 3.70
C VAL A 390 26.82 9.54 2.91
N ALA A 391 28.12 9.47 2.71
CA ALA A 391 28.77 8.38 1.98
C ALA A 391 28.46 6.99 2.58
N PHE A 392 28.31 6.90 3.89
CA PHE A 392 28.00 5.63 4.56
C PHE A 392 26.61 5.60 5.22
N GLY A 393 25.71 6.50 4.83
CA GLY A 393 24.29 6.39 5.14
C GLY A 393 23.78 7.15 6.34
N GLN A 394 24.52 8.14 6.84
CA GLN A 394 24.09 9.08 7.86
C GLN A 394 24.03 10.49 7.28
N GLY A 395 23.29 11.39 7.91
CA GLY A 395 23.16 12.77 7.41
C GLY A 395 22.24 12.93 6.21
N LEU A 396 21.51 11.89 5.86
CA LEU A 396 20.42 11.91 4.87
C LEU A 396 19.30 11.02 5.39
N SER A 397 18.11 11.21 4.85
CA SER A 397 16.99 10.32 5.15
C SER A 397 16.32 9.83 3.87
N VAL A 398 15.89 8.58 3.89
CA VAL A 398 15.27 7.89 2.75
C VAL A 398 14.09 7.05 3.25
N THR A 399 13.14 6.77 2.35
CA THR A 399 12.18 5.70 2.59
C THR A 399 12.76 4.36 2.13
N ALA A 400 12.22 3.26 2.63
CA ALA A 400 12.64 1.93 2.16
C ALA A 400 12.41 1.77 0.66
N LEU A 401 11.31 2.32 0.12
CA LEU A 401 11.03 2.26 -1.31
C LEU A 401 12.07 3.03 -2.14
N GLN A 402 12.47 4.22 -1.70
CA GLN A 402 13.50 4.99 -2.38
C GLN A 402 14.83 4.21 -2.46
N GLU A 403 15.25 3.66 -1.34
CA GLU A 403 16.52 2.91 -1.27
C GLU A 403 16.45 1.63 -2.12
N ALA A 404 15.35 0.90 -2.05
CA ALA A 404 15.13 -0.30 -2.85
C ALA A 404 15.14 0.01 -4.35
N ALA A 405 14.45 1.06 -4.77
CA ALA A 405 14.39 1.47 -6.18
C ALA A 405 15.77 1.92 -6.68
N ALA A 406 16.54 2.62 -5.85
CA ALA A 406 17.90 3.02 -6.19
C ALA A 406 18.80 1.80 -6.42
N VAL A 407 18.82 0.85 -5.49
CA VAL A 407 19.62 -0.38 -5.64
C VAL A 407 19.14 -1.19 -6.84
N ALA A 408 17.84 -1.30 -7.07
CA ALA A 408 17.29 -2.00 -8.24
C ALA A 408 17.83 -1.41 -9.55
N GLY A 409 17.87 -0.09 -9.67
CA GLY A 409 18.42 0.58 -10.85
C GLY A 409 19.93 0.42 -10.99
N ILE A 410 20.65 0.34 -9.88
CA ILE A 410 22.10 0.11 -9.88
C ILE A 410 22.43 -1.29 -10.40
N VAL A 411 21.70 -2.32 -9.96
CA VAL A 411 22.05 -3.71 -10.25
C VAL A 411 21.50 -4.24 -11.57
N ASN A 412 20.52 -3.59 -12.16
CA ASN A 412 19.83 -4.06 -13.37
C ASN A 412 20.51 -3.69 -14.69
N GLY A 413 21.74 -3.24 -14.67
CA GLY A 413 22.44 -2.70 -15.83
C GLY A 413 22.56 -1.16 -15.80
N GLY A 414 22.10 -0.53 -14.73
CA GLY A 414 22.25 0.91 -14.50
C GLY A 414 21.06 1.76 -14.94
N VAL A 415 19.88 1.18 -15.07
CA VAL A 415 18.65 1.89 -15.47
C VAL A 415 17.66 1.96 -14.29
N TYR A 416 17.42 3.18 -13.82
CA TYR A 416 16.40 3.41 -12.80
C TYR A 416 15.00 3.29 -13.43
N HIS A 417 14.15 2.52 -12.77
CA HIS A 417 12.72 2.44 -13.05
C HIS A 417 11.97 3.02 -11.85
N SER A 418 11.11 4.01 -12.08
CA SER A 418 10.23 4.46 -11.00
C SER A 418 9.36 3.27 -10.54
N PRO A 419 9.26 3.04 -9.21
CA PRO A 419 8.45 1.93 -8.72
C PRO A 419 7.00 2.08 -9.08
N THR A 420 6.36 0.97 -9.43
CA THR A 420 4.93 0.92 -9.77
C THR A 420 4.20 -0.14 -8.98
N ILE A 421 2.93 0.13 -8.67
CA ILE A 421 2.00 -0.77 -8.01
C ILE A 421 0.86 -1.20 -8.94
N ILE A 422 0.71 -0.55 -10.09
CA ILE A 422 -0.38 -0.79 -11.03
C ILE A 422 0.15 -1.53 -12.25
N LYS A 423 -0.44 -2.70 -12.54
CA LYS A 423 -0.11 -3.48 -13.73
C LYS A 423 -1.02 -3.14 -14.89
N SER A 424 -2.32 -3.05 -14.66
CA SER A 424 -3.33 -2.72 -15.66
C SER A 424 -4.61 -2.19 -15.01
N ALA A 425 -5.48 -1.61 -15.82
CA ALA A 425 -6.76 -1.10 -15.38
C ALA A 425 -7.82 -1.33 -16.44
N VAL A 426 -9.07 -1.52 -16.00
CA VAL A 426 -10.24 -1.69 -16.84
C VAL A 426 -11.31 -0.72 -16.33
N ASP A 427 -11.89 0.09 -17.23
CA ASP A 427 -12.92 1.06 -16.84
C ASP A 427 -14.27 0.40 -16.58
N GLY A 428 -15.26 1.20 -16.19
CA GLY A 428 -16.60 0.71 -15.86
C GLY A 428 -17.39 0.12 -17.03
N HIS A 429 -16.89 0.27 -18.25
CA HIS A 429 -17.46 -0.30 -19.47
C HIS A 429 -16.74 -1.58 -19.91
N GLY A 430 -15.76 -2.04 -19.14
CA GLY A 430 -14.98 -3.24 -19.47
C GLY A 430 -13.85 -2.99 -20.46
N GLU A 431 -13.56 -1.74 -20.78
CA GLU A 431 -12.49 -1.38 -21.72
C GLU A 431 -11.18 -1.09 -20.99
N PRO A 432 -10.03 -1.40 -21.62
CA PRO A 432 -8.74 -1.03 -21.04
C PRO A 432 -8.66 0.46 -20.73
N SER A 433 -8.18 0.79 -19.55
CA SER A 433 -7.99 2.18 -19.11
C SER A 433 -6.51 2.51 -19.03
N GLU A 434 -6.18 3.78 -19.23
CA GLU A 434 -4.81 4.24 -19.06
C GLU A 434 -4.38 4.16 -17.61
N ILE A 435 -3.12 3.77 -17.41
CA ILE A 435 -2.46 3.76 -16.11
C ILE A 435 -1.39 4.84 -16.07
N PRO A 436 -0.98 5.32 -14.86
CA PRO A 436 0.08 6.30 -14.75
C PRO A 436 1.36 5.82 -15.45
N LYS A 437 1.97 6.70 -16.23
CA LYS A 437 3.24 6.40 -16.88
C LYS A 437 4.36 6.34 -15.85
N THR A 438 5.20 5.32 -15.98
CA THR A 438 6.44 5.19 -15.21
C THR A 438 7.59 5.84 -15.96
N THR A 439 8.59 6.33 -15.21
CA THR A 439 9.80 6.90 -15.82
C THR A 439 10.95 5.93 -15.74
N THR A 440 11.79 5.93 -16.75
CA THR A 440 13.06 5.20 -16.76
C THR A 440 14.17 6.16 -17.14
N ARG A 441 15.36 5.95 -16.57
CA ARG A 441 16.54 6.73 -16.92
C ARG A 441 17.80 5.95 -16.59
N ARG A 442 18.81 6.12 -17.42
CA ARG A 442 20.14 5.57 -17.09
C ARG A 442 20.75 6.40 -15.98
N VAL A 443 21.21 5.73 -14.93
CA VAL A 443 21.82 6.38 -13.75
C VAL A 443 23.30 6.08 -13.63
N ILE A 444 23.73 4.90 -14.05
CA ILE A 444 25.14 4.51 -14.15
C ILE A 444 25.35 3.67 -15.42
N SER A 445 26.60 3.48 -15.81
CA SER A 445 26.95 2.62 -16.93
C SER A 445 26.70 1.15 -16.62
N GLN A 446 26.55 0.33 -17.66
CA GLN A 446 26.44 -1.11 -17.51
C GLN A 446 27.68 -1.70 -16.82
N ARG A 447 28.87 -1.20 -17.16
CA ARG A 447 30.13 -1.61 -16.54
C ARG A 447 30.10 -1.35 -15.02
N ALA A 448 29.69 -0.14 -14.60
CA ALA A 448 29.57 0.19 -13.18
C ALA A 448 28.57 -0.70 -12.46
N SER A 449 27.43 -0.98 -13.10
CA SER A 449 26.43 -1.92 -12.58
C SER A 449 27.04 -3.30 -12.31
N GLU A 450 27.77 -3.85 -13.27
CA GLU A 450 28.44 -5.15 -13.12
C GLU A 450 29.48 -5.15 -12.00
N GLU A 451 30.24 -4.08 -11.87
CA GLU A 451 31.25 -3.93 -10.82
C GLU A 451 30.61 -3.86 -9.42
N VAL A 452 29.50 -3.14 -9.27
CA VAL A 452 28.77 -3.08 -7.99
C VAL A 452 28.17 -4.44 -7.63
N ARG A 453 27.56 -5.13 -8.60
CA ARG A 453 27.04 -6.48 -8.40
C ARG A 453 28.12 -7.45 -7.92
N ASP A 454 29.30 -7.36 -8.52
CA ASP A 454 30.44 -8.17 -8.17
C ASP A 454 30.84 -7.96 -6.68
N MET A 455 30.92 -6.71 -6.25
CA MET A 455 31.19 -6.37 -4.85
C MET A 455 30.08 -6.83 -3.90
N MET A 456 28.83 -6.71 -4.30
CA MET A 456 27.68 -7.17 -3.49
C MET A 456 27.66 -8.69 -3.34
N GLU A 457 28.09 -9.43 -4.34
CA GLU A 457 28.22 -10.89 -4.24
C GLU A 457 29.25 -11.29 -3.19
N ASN A 458 30.35 -10.56 -3.09
CA ASN A 458 31.37 -10.82 -2.08
C ASN A 458 30.83 -10.74 -0.65
N VAL A 459 29.83 -9.90 -0.40
CA VAL A 459 29.18 -9.82 0.92
C VAL A 459 28.54 -11.16 1.31
N VAL A 460 27.96 -11.86 0.36
CA VAL A 460 27.28 -13.15 0.58
C VAL A 460 28.27 -14.33 0.52
N SER A 461 29.22 -14.29 -0.38
CA SER A 461 30.15 -15.41 -0.64
C SER A 461 31.30 -15.55 0.38
N THR A 462 31.46 -14.58 1.26
CA THR A 462 32.48 -14.62 2.31
C THR A 462 32.08 -15.52 3.49
N ALA A 463 33.03 -15.82 4.38
CA ALA A 463 32.82 -16.71 5.52
C ALA A 463 31.67 -16.31 6.47
N LYS A 464 31.33 -15.01 6.54
CA LYS A 464 30.21 -14.49 7.34
C LYS A 464 28.91 -14.41 6.56
N GLY A 465 28.96 -14.60 5.24
CA GLY A 465 27.79 -14.58 4.38
C GLY A 465 27.00 -15.88 4.46
N ARG A 466 25.70 -15.80 4.17
CA ARG A 466 24.82 -16.97 4.12
C ARG A 466 24.14 -17.01 2.76
N PRO A 467 24.74 -17.72 1.79
CA PRO A 467 24.12 -17.86 0.49
C PRO A 467 22.81 -18.65 0.58
N ILE A 468 21.96 -18.46 -0.40
CA ILE A 468 20.77 -19.30 -0.59
C ILE A 468 21.11 -20.45 -1.54
N PRO A 469 20.41 -21.60 -1.46
CA PRO A 469 20.62 -22.68 -2.41
C PRO A 469 20.30 -22.26 -3.86
N ASP A 470 21.07 -22.79 -4.80
CA ASP A 470 20.81 -22.74 -6.25
C ASP A 470 20.96 -21.38 -6.93
N TYR A 471 21.12 -20.29 -6.18
CA TYR A 471 21.22 -18.95 -6.77
C TYR A 471 22.42 -18.19 -6.21
N ARG A 472 23.14 -17.51 -7.09
CA ARG A 472 24.15 -16.54 -6.68
C ARG A 472 23.42 -15.27 -6.23
N MET A 473 23.68 -14.83 -5.02
CA MET A 473 23.01 -13.68 -4.41
C MET A 473 24.03 -12.61 -4.03
N GLY A 474 23.67 -11.35 -4.28
CA GLY A 474 24.35 -10.20 -3.73
C GLY A 474 23.54 -9.60 -2.59
N ALA A 475 24.20 -8.92 -1.67
CA ALA A 475 23.54 -8.33 -0.54
C ALA A 475 24.32 -7.16 0.06
N LYS A 476 23.66 -6.44 0.95
CA LYS A 476 24.30 -5.49 1.87
C LYS A 476 23.50 -5.44 3.17
N THR A 477 24.21 -5.47 4.26
CA THR A 477 23.65 -5.31 5.61
C THR A 477 23.66 -3.86 6.03
N GLY A 478 22.73 -3.47 6.88
CA GLY A 478 22.68 -2.16 7.51
C GLY A 478 22.41 -2.29 9.00
N THR A 479 23.15 -1.51 9.80
CA THR A 479 22.90 -1.33 11.22
C THR A 479 23.10 0.15 11.49
N ALA A 480 22.01 0.91 11.50
CA ALA A 480 22.03 2.34 11.71
C ALA A 480 21.56 2.68 13.12
N GLN A 481 22.17 3.70 13.72
CA GLN A 481 21.63 4.29 14.93
C GLN A 481 20.38 5.09 14.57
N ARG A 482 19.33 4.95 15.39
CA ARG A 482 18.06 5.64 15.18
C ARG A 482 18.11 7.01 15.83
N ILE A 483 17.65 8.03 15.10
CA ILE A 483 17.38 9.35 15.69
C ILE A 483 16.03 9.27 16.41
N ASP A 484 16.06 9.46 17.73
CA ASP A 484 14.85 9.49 18.54
C ASP A 484 14.23 10.90 18.45
N PRO A 485 12.96 11.00 17.99
CA PRO A 485 12.30 12.30 17.87
C PRO A 485 12.04 13.01 19.20
N GLU A 486 12.01 12.29 20.33
CA GLU A 486 11.79 12.89 21.65
C GLU A 486 13.03 13.64 22.14
N CYS A 487 14.21 13.04 22.02
CA CYS A 487 15.44 13.65 22.52
C CYS A 487 16.29 14.31 21.44
N HIS A 488 15.94 14.15 20.16
CA HIS A 488 16.75 14.55 19.00
C HIS A 488 18.18 13.99 19.07
N CYS A 489 18.31 12.80 19.63
CA CYS A 489 19.58 12.12 19.86
C CYS A 489 19.50 10.70 19.29
N TYR A 490 20.64 10.05 19.15
CA TYR A 490 20.68 8.66 18.74
C TYR A 490 20.25 7.75 19.88
N HIS A 491 19.21 6.96 19.65
CA HIS A 491 18.69 5.97 20.60
C HIS A 491 18.10 4.78 19.87
N GLY A 492 18.63 3.59 20.12
CA GLY A 492 18.23 2.37 19.46
C GLY A 492 18.80 2.23 18.04
N TYR A 493 18.36 1.21 17.34
CA TYR A 493 18.85 0.85 16.01
C TYR A 493 17.73 0.71 14.99
N ILE A 494 18.09 0.89 13.73
CA ILE A 494 17.32 0.43 12.58
C ILE A 494 18.23 -0.53 11.84
N SER A 495 17.84 -1.79 11.76
CA SER A 495 18.65 -2.86 11.20
C SER A 495 18.02 -3.34 9.90
N SER A 496 18.84 -3.54 8.86
CA SER A 496 18.32 -3.81 7.54
C SER A 496 19.20 -4.79 6.78
N PHE A 497 18.60 -5.40 5.76
CA PHE A 497 19.27 -6.30 4.83
C PHE A 497 18.61 -6.17 3.46
N ILE A 498 19.42 -5.87 2.45
CA ILE A 498 18.97 -5.85 1.07
C ILE A 498 19.66 -6.98 0.31
N ALA A 499 18.86 -7.75 -0.43
CA ALA A 499 19.32 -8.89 -1.21
C ALA A 499 18.86 -8.76 -2.65
N VAL A 500 19.72 -9.19 -3.57
CA VAL A 500 19.44 -9.21 -5.00
C VAL A 500 19.87 -10.56 -5.56
N ALA A 501 19.01 -11.21 -6.31
CA ALA A 501 19.33 -12.49 -6.94
C ALA A 501 18.56 -12.69 -8.25
N PRO A 502 19.07 -13.49 -9.20
CA PRO A 502 20.47 -13.96 -9.25
C PRO A 502 21.39 -12.77 -9.52
N ILE A 503 22.54 -12.70 -8.89
CA ILE A 503 23.39 -11.50 -9.01
C ILE A 503 24.03 -11.37 -10.39
N GLU A 504 24.23 -12.48 -11.10
CA GLU A 504 24.74 -12.49 -12.48
C GLU A 504 23.74 -12.01 -13.51
N LYS A 505 22.44 -12.10 -13.20
CA LYS A 505 21.32 -11.59 -14.01
C LYS A 505 20.17 -11.20 -13.09
N PRO A 506 20.26 -10.04 -12.44
CA PRO A 506 19.33 -9.66 -11.37
C PRO A 506 17.87 -9.64 -11.82
N ARG A 507 17.02 -10.23 -11.01
CA ARG A 507 15.58 -10.27 -11.23
C ARG A 507 14.80 -9.75 -10.02
N ILE A 508 15.09 -10.26 -8.83
CA ILE A 508 14.32 -9.93 -7.61
C ILE A 508 15.22 -9.27 -6.58
N LEU A 509 14.71 -8.21 -5.99
CA LEU A 509 15.29 -7.51 -4.86
C LEU A 509 14.34 -7.65 -3.67
N THR A 510 14.91 -7.94 -2.49
CA THR A 510 14.20 -7.97 -1.21
C THR A 510 14.91 -7.07 -0.22
N TYR A 511 14.19 -6.09 0.33
CA TYR A 511 14.72 -5.19 1.35
C TYR A 511 13.91 -5.31 2.63
N VAL A 512 14.59 -5.72 3.71
CA VAL A 512 14.01 -5.93 5.04
C VAL A 512 14.56 -4.87 5.98
N VAL A 513 13.67 -4.16 6.67
CA VAL A 513 14.02 -3.13 7.65
C VAL A 513 13.32 -3.45 8.96
N ILE A 514 14.09 -3.59 10.03
CA ILE A 514 13.60 -3.90 11.38
C ILE A 514 13.88 -2.70 12.29
N ASN A 515 12.83 -2.17 12.87
CA ASN A 515 12.87 -0.94 13.64
C ASN A 515 12.92 -1.21 15.14
N GLN A 516 13.95 -0.71 15.80
CA GLN A 516 14.18 -0.80 17.24
C GLN A 516 14.23 -2.26 17.75
N PRO A 517 15.10 -3.12 17.18
CA PRO A 517 15.32 -4.45 17.73
C PRO A 517 15.99 -4.34 19.11
N THR A 518 15.61 -5.20 20.04
CA THR A 518 16.17 -5.25 21.40
C THR A 518 16.81 -6.59 21.72
N ASN A 519 16.57 -7.62 20.91
CA ASN A 519 17.21 -8.92 20.99
C ASN A 519 18.03 -9.15 19.71
N GLY A 520 19.30 -8.76 19.75
CA GLY A 520 20.14 -8.61 18.57
C GLY A 520 19.87 -7.26 17.89
N HIS A 521 20.82 -6.77 17.10
CA HIS A 521 20.67 -5.46 16.45
C HIS A 521 21.37 -5.36 15.09
N THR A 522 22.09 -6.38 14.66
CA THR A 522 22.73 -6.34 13.35
C THR A 522 21.77 -6.76 12.25
N GLY A 523 21.95 -6.20 11.05
CA GLY A 523 21.15 -6.59 9.90
C GLY A 523 21.25 -8.09 9.59
N THR A 524 22.42 -8.68 9.78
CA THR A 524 22.65 -10.12 9.64
C THR A 524 21.84 -10.94 10.64
N ALA A 525 21.76 -10.49 11.90
CA ALA A 525 21.07 -11.24 12.94
C ALA A 525 19.54 -11.13 12.82
N VAL A 526 19.01 -9.95 12.55
CA VAL A 526 17.56 -9.69 12.68
C VAL A 526 16.82 -9.55 11.35
N ALA A 527 17.47 -9.16 10.27
CA ALA A 527 16.83 -8.92 8.97
C ALA A 527 17.15 -9.98 7.91
N GLN A 528 18.36 -10.50 7.88
CA GLN A 528 18.81 -11.48 6.89
C GLN A 528 17.94 -12.74 6.82
N PRO A 529 17.50 -13.36 7.93
CA PRO A 529 16.70 -14.59 7.84
C PRO A 529 15.43 -14.43 7.01
N ALA A 530 14.72 -13.32 7.18
CA ALA A 530 13.50 -13.01 6.42
C ALA A 530 13.83 -12.82 4.92
N ALA A 531 14.87 -12.08 4.61
CA ALA A 531 15.29 -11.85 3.23
C ALA A 531 15.67 -13.16 2.52
N ARG A 532 16.43 -14.02 3.17
CA ARG A 532 16.83 -15.32 2.61
C ARG A 532 15.63 -16.22 2.36
N GLN A 533 14.72 -16.31 3.30
CA GLN A 533 13.48 -17.09 3.16
C GLN A 533 12.67 -16.62 1.96
N LEU A 534 12.44 -15.33 1.85
CA LEU A 534 11.63 -14.76 0.78
C LEU A 534 12.27 -14.91 -0.60
N MET A 535 13.58 -14.71 -0.69
CA MET A 535 14.31 -14.94 -1.93
C MET A 535 14.24 -16.40 -2.38
N SER A 536 14.40 -17.34 -1.46
CA SER A 536 14.33 -18.78 -1.76
C SER A 536 12.97 -19.21 -2.31
N VAL A 537 11.91 -18.54 -1.90
CA VAL A 537 10.54 -18.80 -2.40
C VAL A 537 10.26 -18.04 -3.68
N ALA A 538 10.63 -16.77 -3.75
CA ALA A 538 10.28 -15.90 -4.86
C ALA A 538 10.96 -16.31 -6.17
N LEU A 539 12.22 -16.66 -6.13
CA LEU A 539 12.98 -16.97 -7.35
C LEU A 539 12.39 -18.14 -8.15
N PRO A 540 12.14 -19.32 -7.56
CA PRO A 540 11.46 -20.40 -8.29
C PRO A 540 10.03 -20.03 -8.69
N ARG A 541 9.31 -19.30 -7.85
CA ARG A 541 7.94 -18.87 -8.13
C ARG A 541 7.84 -18.03 -9.40
N TYR A 542 8.83 -17.21 -9.67
CA TYR A 542 8.89 -16.37 -10.88
C TYR A 542 9.63 -17.07 -12.03
N GLY A 543 9.88 -18.36 -11.92
CA GLY A 543 10.51 -19.16 -12.97
C GLY A 543 11.96 -18.80 -13.24
N VAL A 544 12.63 -18.22 -12.26
CA VAL A 544 14.04 -17.83 -12.39
C VAL A 544 14.91 -19.09 -12.39
N GLN A 545 15.72 -19.25 -13.44
CA GLN A 545 16.59 -20.42 -13.57
C GLN A 545 17.71 -20.38 -12.52
N PRO A 546 18.06 -21.53 -11.94
CA PRO A 546 19.20 -21.62 -11.03
C PRO A 546 20.49 -21.13 -11.69
N SER A 547 21.36 -20.55 -10.89
CA SER A 547 22.70 -20.15 -11.34
C SER A 547 23.53 -21.37 -11.71
N THR A 548 24.28 -21.29 -12.80
CA THR A 548 25.12 -22.39 -13.29
C THR A 548 26.55 -22.29 -12.78
N ASP A 549 27.03 -21.08 -12.53
CA ASP A 549 28.38 -20.81 -12.08
C ASP A 549 28.41 -20.54 -10.58
N LYS A 550 29.54 -20.79 -9.95
CA LYS A 550 29.76 -20.45 -8.55
C LYS A 550 30.31 -19.03 -8.42
N ALA A 551 30.04 -18.41 -7.26
CA ALA A 551 30.63 -17.12 -6.91
C ALA A 551 32.17 -17.22 -6.94
N ARG A 552 32.79 -16.19 -7.52
CA ARG A 552 34.25 -16.08 -7.53
C ARG A 552 34.73 -15.64 -6.15
N LYS A 553 35.88 -16.20 -5.72
CA LYS A 553 36.58 -15.72 -4.52
C LYS A 553 37.63 -14.72 -4.95
N GLU A 554 37.38 -13.47 -4.60
CA GLU A 554 38.28 -12.35 -4.90
C GLU A 554 38.89 -11.81 -3.62
N PRO A 555 40.13 -11.26 -3.67
CA PRO A 555 40.77 -10.76 -2.45
C PRO A 555 40.02 -9.54 -1.87
N LEU A 556 39.78 -9.59 -0.57
CA LEU A 556 39.21 -8.47 0.20
C LEU A 556 40.31 -7.59 0.77
N GLU A 557 41.51 -8.11 0.91
CA GLU A 557 42.67 -7.46 1.49
C GLU A 557 43.87 -7.60 0.55
N TYR A 558 44.86 -6.75 0.74
CA TYR A 558 46.11 -6.83 -0.01
C TYR A 558 47.32 -6.65 0.91
N GLN A 559 48.48 -7.12 0.47
CA GLN A 559 49.73 -6.90 1.15
C GLN A 559 50.32 -5.58 0.68
N PRO A 560 50.72 -4.67 1.63
CA PRO A 560 51.25 -3.37 1.27
C PRO A 560 52.62 -3.44 0.62
#